data_ba1033847962376a58bb0c72db9f7e7a
#
_entry.id   ba1033847962376a58bb0c72db9f7e7a
#
_cell.length_a   1.000
_cell.length_b   1.000
_cell.length_c   1.000
_cell.angle_alpha   90.00
_cell.angle_beta   90.00
_cell.angle_gamma   90.00
#
_symmetry.space_group_name_H-M   'P 1'
#
loop_
_entity.id
_entity.type
_entity.pdbx_description
1 polymer ?
#
loop_
_entity_poly.entity_id
_entity_poly.type
_entity_poly.pdbx_seq_one_letter_code
_entity_poly.pdbx_strand_id
1 'polypeptide(L)'
;MTFLTGYDCQRILAAILTGETVIERLIGPDGATAVVDILETGCYLQDADVSVSLEDLERMARPAHGYFLYDGDGWHKQVSFSPSTKLQVGLYATETGTPALMVGGFPMHRHKGIDPWASSLAMVNAVPRVYGRILDTTCGLGYVTLSAAKRAVRVTTLEVDPAVCDLHHASPWSAPLYTSPNITVVNESCLSFVTSQASGSYDVIFHDPPTVQIAGDLYSKTFYAELLRLLSRKGVLFHYIGSPESRNGSTMMRGTKRRLSEAGFEKVVQIDSAFGLLAFKGGQVF
;
A
#
# COMPACT_ATOMS: atom_id res chain seq x y z
N MET A 1 3.70 18.47 -6.60
CA MET A 1 3.55 18.23 -5.15
C MET A 1 4.93 17.98 -4.58
N THR A 2 5.36 18.79 -3.64
CA THR A 2 6.72 18.75 -3.08
C THR A 2 6.70 18.11 -1.71
N PHE A 3 7.56 17.14 -1.50
CA PHE A 3 7.67 16.44 -0.20
C PHE A 3 9.11 16.21 0.17
N LEU A 4 9.36 16.01 1.46
CA LEU A 4 10.60 15.48 2.03
C LEU A 4 10.25 14.46 3.11
N THR A 5 11.09 13.45 3.23
CA THR A 5 11.02 12.50 4.35
C THR A 5 12.07 12.83 5.40
N GLY A 6 11.89 12.32 6.62
CA GLY A 6 12.92 12.44 7.64
C GLY A 6 14.24 11.81 7.20
N TYR A 7 14.19 10.73 6.44
CA TYR A 7 15.39 10.10 5.85
C TYR A 7 16.07 11.01 4.81
N ASP A 8 15.29 11.69 3.93
CA ASP A 8 15.87 12.65 2.99
C ASP A 8 16.57 13.78 3.74
N CYS A 9 15.93 14.33 4.77
CA CYS A 9 16.52 15.40 5.58
C CYS A 9 17.82 14.95 6.29
N GLN A 10 17.88 13.72 6.82
CA GLN A 10 19.11 13.16 7.40
C GLN A 10 20.22 13.01 6.37
N ARG A 11 19.91 12.55 5.16
CA ARG A 11 20.88 12.44 4.06
C ARG A 11 21.39 13.81 3.61
N ILE A 12 20.50 14.81 3.49
CA ILE A 12 20.85 16.19 3.13
C ILE A 12 21.78 16.78 4.21
N LEU A 13 21.43 16.63 5.48
CA LEU A 13 22.29 17.11 6.59
C LEU A 13 23.67 16.43 6.60
N ALA A 14 23.73 15.14 6.31
CA ALA A 14 25.00 14.43 6.17
C ALA A 14 25.82 14.96 4.98
N ALA A 15 25.18 15.23 3.84
CA ALA A 15 25.84 15.82 2.67
C ALA A 15 26.40 17.21 2.94
N ILE A 16 25.70 18.06 3.69
CA ILE A 16 26.21 19.37 4.14
C ILE A 16 27.49 19.18 4.96
N LEU A 17 27.50 18.23 5.91
CA LEU A 17 28.66 17.97 6.77
C LEU A 17 29.88 17.40 6.02
N THR A 18 29.65 16.64 4.95
CA THR A 18 30.70 16.02 4.13
C THR A 18 31.18 16.91 2.98
N GLY A 19 30.50 18.04 2.74
CA GLY A 19 30.84 18.98 1.67
C GLY A 19 30.42 18.49 0.29
N GLU A 20 29.46 17.56 0.22
CA GLU A 20 28.80 17.20 -1.04
C GLU A 20 28.00 18.39 -1.56
N THR A 21 27.94 18.57 -2.87
CA THR A 21 27.24 19.71 -3.49
C THR A 21 25.90 19.31 -4.10
N VAL A 22 25.70 18.02 -4.37
CA VAL A 22 24.49 17.48 -5.04
C VAL A 22 24.23 16.07 -4.53
N ILE A 23 22.97 15.77 -4.29
CA ILE A 23 22.47 14.39 -4.08
C ILE A 23 21.21 14.13 -4.91
N GLU A 24 20.81 12.87 -5.05
CA GLU A 24 19.52 12.50 -5.62
C GLU A 24 18.58 11.97 -4.53
N ARG A 25 17.29 12.23 -4.69
CA ARG A 25 16.21 11.65 -3.86
C ARG A 25 15.15 10.99 -4.71
N LEU A 26 14.51 9.95 -4.17
CA LEU A 26 13.37 9.30 -4.80
C LEU A 26 12.13 10.19 -4.69
N ILE A 27 11.40 10.40 -5.80
CA ILE A 27 10.24 11.29 -5.85
C ILE A 27 8.94 10.60 -6.31
N GLY A 28 8.97 9.32 -6.62
CA GLY A 28 7.79 8.61 -7.10
C GLY A 28 8.05 7.14 -7.39
N PRO A 29 7.01 6.45 -7.91
CA PRO A 29 7.15 5.05 -8.31
C PRO A 29 8.11 4.90 -9.49
N ASP A 30 8.45 3.64 -9.79
CA ASP A 30 9.30 3.25 -10.91
C ASP A 30 10.73 3.85 -10.86
N GLY A 31 11.20 4.26 -9.67
CA GLY A 31 12.56 4.75 -9.45
C GLY A 31 12.80 6.19 -9.91
N ALA A 32 11.74 6.98 -10.08
CA ALA A 32 11.88 8.40 -10.42
C ALA A 32 12.66 9.15 -9.34
N THR A 33 13.72 9.85 -9.73
CA THR A 33 14.56 10.66 -8.85
C THR A 33 14.54 12.14 -9.22
N ALA A 34 14.88 12.98 -8.25
CA ALA A 34 15.11 14.41 -8.44
C ALA A 34 16.44 14.83 -7.80
N VAL A 35 17.03 15.86 -8.38
CA VAL A 35 18.28 16.45 -7.92
C VAL A 35 18.01 17.43 -6.78
N VAL A 36 18.88 17.38 -5.78
CA VAL A 36 18.88 18.29 -4.64
C VAL A 36 20.26 18.96 -4.59
N ASP A 37 20.30 20.27 -4.75
CA ASP A 37 21.53 21.06 -4.56
C ASP A 37 21.75 21.30 -3.08
N ILE A 38 22.95 20.99 -2.61
CA ILE A 38 23.34 21.14 -1.21
C ILE A 38 24.01 22.50 -1.02
N LEU A 39 23.52 23.24 -0.04
CA LEU A 39 24.00 24.57 0.33
C LEU A 39 24.48 24.56 1.79
N GLU A 40 25.37 25.44 2.16
CA GLU A 40 25.81 25.58 3.57
C GLU A 40 24.67 25.91 4.53
N THR A 41 23.62 26.59 4.04
CA THR A 41 22.45 27.02 4.82
C THR A 41 21.22 26.17 4.65
N GLY A 42 21.32 25.02 3.93
CA GLY A 42 20.18 24.14 3.65
C GLY A 42 20.29 23.40 2.32
N CYS A 43 19.22 23.36 1.55
CA CYS A 43 19.24 22.75 0.22
C CYS A 43 18.22 23.42 -0.73
N TYR A 44 18.36 23.13 -2.03
CA TYR A 44 17.40 23.53 -3.04
C TYR A 44 16.89 22.32 -3.80
N LEU A 45 15.57 22.17 -3.84
CA LEU A 45 14.87 21.09 -4.54
C LEU A 45 14.57 21.53 -5.97
N GLN A 46 15.36 21.04 -6.94
CA GLN A 46 15.24 21.46 -8.35
C GLN A 46 13.88 21.12 -8.98
N ASP A 47 13.30 19.97 -8.60
CA ASP A 47 12.00 19.50 -9.14
C ASP A 47 10.80 20.36 -8.71
N ALA A 48 10.99 21.18 -7.69
CA ALA A 48 9.92 21.95 -7.07
C ALA A 48 10.18 23.46 -7.01
N ASP A 49 11.39 23.90 -7.33
CA ASP A 49 11.83 25.30 -7.17
C ASP A 49 11.66 25.79 -5.71
N VAL A 50 12.09 24.96 -4.74
CA VAL A 50 11.93 25.22 -3.30
C VAL A 50 13.26 25.18 -2.57
N SER A 51 13.58 26.25 -1.84
CA SER A 51 14.68 26.26 -0.88
C SER A 51 14.20 25.75 0.48
N VAL A 52 15.01 24.92 1.12
CA VAL A 52 14.74 24.36 2.46
C VAL A 52 15.83 24.84 3.40
N SER A 53 15.44 25.49 4.48
CA SER A 53 16.38 26.00 5.49
C SER A 53 17.03 24.87 6.31
N LEU A 54 18.21 25.14 6.87
CA LEU A 54 18.88 24.21 7.79
C LEU A 54 17.98 23.89 9.00
N GLU A 55 17.29 24.90 9.54
CA GLU A 55 16.37 24.74 10.67
C GLU A 55 15.22 23.76 10.33
N ASP A 56 14.60 23.90 9.14
CA ASP A 56 13.58 22.97 8.69
C ASP A 56 14.11 21.55 8.51
N LEU A 57 15.30 21.41 7.92
CA LEU A 57 15.95 20.10 7.75
C LEU A 57 16.19 19.43 9.10
N GLU A 58 16.76 20.15 10.08
CA GLU A 58 17.00 19.64 11.43
C GLU A 58 15.69 19.24 12.14
N ARG A 59 14.65 20.05 12.00
CA ARG A 59 13.31 19.77 12.57
C ARG A 59 12.71 18.52 11.95
N MET A 60 12.75 18.37 10.62
CA MET A 60 12.16 17.26 9.88
C MET A 60 12.98 15.98 9.99
N ALA A 61 14.29 16.05 10.18
CA ALA A 61 15.17 14.89 10.33
C ALA A 61 14.96 14.11 11.64
N ARG A 62 14.47 14.76 12.71
CA ARG A 62 14.31 14.12 14.03
C ARG A 62 13.33 12.93 14.01
N PRO A 63 12.11 13.05 13.43
CA PRO A 63 11.29 11.87 13.19
C PRO A 63 11.70 11.21 11.86
N ALA A 64 12.66 10.28 11.87
CA ALA A 64 13.14 9.60 10.65
C ALA A 64 12.01 9.11 9.75
N HIS A 65 10.93 8.59 10.35
CA HIS A 65 9.74 8.13 9.64
C HIS A 65 8.73 9.26 9.31
N GLY A 66 9.10 10.53 9.50
CA GLY A 66 8.27 11.67 9.12
C GLY A 66 8.16 11.79 7.60
N TYR A 67 6.96 12.11 7.12
CA TYR A 67 6.68 12.47 5.74
C TYR A 67 6.06 13.86 5.74
N PHE A 68 6.67 14.80 5.04
CA PHE A 68 6.29 16.22 5.09
C PHE A 68 5.97 16.70 3.68
N LEU A 69 4.86 17.42 3.55
CA LEU A 69 4.52 18.15 2.32
C LEU A 69 4.79 19.64 2.52
N TYR A 70 5.20 20.29 1.45
CA TYR A 70 5.26 21.74 1.33
C TYR A 70 4.00 22.26 0.63
N ASP A 71 3.31 23.22 1.25
CA ASP A 71 2.06 23.80 0.74
C ASP A 71 2.20 25.24 0.23
N GLY A 72 3.44 25.77 0.26
CA GLY A 72 3.74 27.16 -0.09
C GLY A 72 4.01 28.04 1.14
N ASP A 73 3.42 27.71 2.28
CA ASP A 73 3.61 28.43 3.54
C ASP A 73 4.58 27.71 4.50
N GLY A 74 4.75 26.38 4.35
CA GLY A 74 5.65 25.61 5.19
C GLY A 74 5.58 24.11 4.98
N TRP A 75 6.34 23.39 5.82
CA TRP A 75 6.43 21.94 5.81
C TRP A 75 5.51 21.31 6.85
N HIS A 76 4.52 20.53 6.39
CA HIS A 76 3.48 19.92 7.22
C HIS A 76 3.59 18.39 7.20
N LYS A 77 3.71 17.81 8.39
CA LYS A 77 3.74 16.34 8.53
C LYS A 77 2.40 15.75 8.11
N GLN A 78 2.46 14.73 7.25
CA GLN A 78 1.27 14.06 6.73
C GLN A 78 0.71 13.03 7.70
N VAL A 79 -0.05 13.53 8.64
CA VAL A 79 -0.72 12.78 9.71
C VAL A 79 -2.05 13.47 10.02
N SER A 80 -3.12 12.69 10.09
CA SER A 80 -4.46 13.17 10.46
C SER A 80 -5.16 12.19 11.39
N PHE A 81 -6.27 12.60 12.00
CA PHE A 81 -7.14 11.74 12.77
C PHE A 81 -8.35 11.35 11.95
N SER A 82 -8.61 10.07 11.80
CA SER A 82 -9.78 9.57 11.10
C SER A 82 -11.02 9.61 12.01
N PRO A 83 -12.07 10.37 11.67
CA PRO A 83 -13.33 10.35 12.42
C PRO A 83 -14.07 9.01 12.30
N SER A 84 -13.87 8.27 11.21
CA SER A 84 -14.55 6.99 10.94
C SER A 84 -13.98 5.84 11.77
N THR A 85 -12.66 5.69 11.76
CA THR A 85 -11.97 4.60 12.48
C THR A 85 -11.56 4.96 13.90
N LYS A 86 -11.59 6.26 14.27
CA LYS A 86 -11.09 6.81 15.55
C LYS A 86 -9.59 6.56 15.76
N LEU A 87 -8.84 6.40 14.67
CA LEU A 87 -7.41 6.17 14.69
C LEU A 87 -6.65 7.31 13.99
N GLN A 88 -5.41 7.49 14.37
CA GLN A 88 -4.49 8.34 13.63
C GLN A 88 -4.07 7.61 12.35
N VAL A 89 -4.12 8.31 11.20
CA VAL A 89 -3.65 7.82 9.91
C VAL A 89 -2.59 8.76 9.35
N GLY A 90 -1.66 8.26 8.55
CA GLY A 90 -0.61 9.12 7.99
C GLY A 90 0.31 8.39 7.03
N LEU A 91 1.21 9.14 6.41
CA LEU A 91 2.30 8.60 5.62
C LEU A 91 3.52 8.36 6.53
N TYR A 92 4.07 7.16 6.44
CA TYR A 92 5.22 6.68 7.18
C TYR A 92 6.39 6.52 6.21
N ALA A 93 7.40 7.36 6.35
CA ALA A 93 8.61 7.26 5.53
C ALA A 93 9.39 5.98 5.85
N THR A 94 9.91 5.34 4.82
CA THR A 94 10.76 4.14 4.93
C THR A 94 12.17 4.45 4.43
N GLU A 95 13.13 3.62 4.79
CA GLU A 95 14.52 3.75 4.34
C GLU A 95 14.67 3.61 2.82
N THR A 96 13.74 2.91 2.17
CA THR A 96 13.75 2.70 0.72
C THR A 96 13.14 3.87 -0.07
N GLY A 97 12.53 4.84 0.63
CA GLY A 97 11.89 6.02 0.03
C GLY A 97 10.39 5.84 -0.28
N THR A 98 9.93 4.64 -0.56
CA THR A 98 8.50 4.38 -0.78
C THR A 98 7.74 4.46 0.56
N PRO A 99 6.74 5.33 0.72
CA PRO A 99 6.03 5.45 2.00
C PRO A 99 5.18 4.22 2.32
N ALA A 100 4.93 4.00 3.61
CA ALA A 100 3.92 3.07 4.09
C ALA A 100 2.72 3.84 4.66
N LEU A 101 1.54 3.23 4.64
CA LEU A 101 0.38 3.74 5.38
C LEU A 101 0.58 3.45 6.87
N MET A 102 0.41 4.45 7.70
CA MET A 102 0.37 4.32 9.16
C MET A 102 -1.07 4.38 9.63
N VAL A 103 -1.50 3.42 10.43
CA VAL A 103 -2.82 3.42 11.10
C VAL A 103 -2.63 3.09 12.57
N GLY A 104 -3.13 3.95 13.47
CA GLY A 104 -3.02 3.76 14.91
C GLY A 104 -1.59 3.66 15.43
N GLY A 105 -0.63 4.32 14.76
CA GLY A 105 0.79 4.28 15.11
C GLY A 105 1.57 3.10 14.51
N PHE A 106 0.93 2.21 13.75
CA PHE A 106 1.56 1.04 13.14
C PHE A 106 1.62 1.17 11.61
N PRO A 107 2.78 0.91 10.95
CA PRO A 107 2.86 0.83 9.51
C PRO A 107 2.13 -0.43 9.01
N MET A 108 1.23 -0.25 8.04
CA MET A 108 0.41 -1.33 7.49
C MET A 108 1.12 -2.12 6.39
N HIS A 109 2.03 -1.48 5.66
CA HIS A 109 2.81 -2.15 4.63
C HIS A 109 4.04 -2.86 5.21
N ARG A 110 4.41 -3.97 4.62
CA ARG A 110 5.71 -4.59 4.88
C ARG A 110 6.83 -3.68 4.40
N HIS A 111 7.71 -3.25 5.30
CA HIS A 111 8.80 -2.30 5.02
C HIS A 111 10.15 -2.73 5.59
N LYS A 112 10.18 -3.73 6.47
CA LYS A 112 11.44 -4.25 7.05
C LYS A 112 12.07 -5.25 6.10
N GLY A 113 13.26 -4.91 5.59
CA GLY A 113 14.01 -5.75 4.66
C GLY A 113 13.44 -5.86 3.24
N ILE A 114 12.42 -5.06 2.94
CA ILE A 114 11.83 -4.97 1.60
C ILE A 114 11.15 -3.61 1.43
N ASP A 115 11.18 -3.08 0.23
CA ASP A 115 10.42 -1.90 -0.15
C ASP A 115 8.90 -2.18 -0.17
N PRO A 116 8.03 -1.28 0.33
CA PRO A 116 6.57 -1.45 0.34
C PRO A 116 5.97 -1.72 -1.05
N TRP A 117 6.44 -1.01 -2.08
CA TRP A 117 6.01 -1.24 -3.45
C TRP A 117 6.44 -2.61 -3.96
N ALA A 118 7.70 -2.98 -3.73
CA ALA A 118 8.22 -4.29 -4.11
C ALA A 118 7.48 -5.44 -3.41
N SER A 119 7.09 -5.25 -2.14
CA SER A 119 6.26 -6.22 -1.41
C SER A 119 4.88 -6.39 -2.06
N SER A 120 4.22 -5.29 -2.41
CA SER A 120 2.91 -5.32 -3.10
C SER A 120 3.03 -5.91 -4.51
N LEU A 121 4.10 -5.60 -5.23
CA LEU A 121 4.39 -6.20 -6.54
C LEU A 121 4.60 -7.72 -6.44
N ALA A 122 5.22 -8.21 -5.35
CA ALA A 122 5.36 -9.64 -5.11
C ALA A 122 4.01 -10.35 -4.94
N MET A 123 3.02 -9.70 -4.29
CA MET A 123 1.65 -10.21 -4.19
C MET A 123 0.99 -10.34 -5.57
N VAL A 124 1.13 -9.31 -6.41
CA VAL A 124 0.58 -9.31 -7.78
C VAL A 124 1.25 -10.38 -8.65
N ASN A 125 2.57 -10.52 -8.55
CA ASN A 125 3.33 -11.53 -9.30
C ASN A 125 3.10 -12.97 -8.81
N ALA A 126 2.61 -13.16 -7.59
CA ALA A 126 2.23 -14.47 -7.07
C ALA A 126 1.00 -15.04 -7.79
N VAL A 127 0.14 -14.18 -8.37
CA VAL A 127 -1.04 -14.60 -9.13
C VAL A 127 -0.60 -15.04 -10.52
N PRO A 128 -0.85 -16.30 -10.94
CA PRO A 128 -0.33 -16.84 -12.19
C PRO A 128 -0.77 -16.05 -13.44
N ARG A 129 -1.97 -15.46 -13.38
CA ARG A 129 -2.52 -14.65 -14.47
C ARG A 129 -3.32 -13.48 -13.89
N VAL A 130 -2.69 -12.32 -13.85
CA VAL A 130 -3.35 -11.05 -13.53
C VAL A 130 -3.96 -10.50 -14.82
N TYR A 131 -5.26 -10.63 -14.98
CA TYR A 131 -6.00 -10.23 -16.18
C TYR A 131 -7.48 -10.05 -15.87
N GLY A 132 -8.19 -9.34 -16.75
CA GLY A 132 -9.64 -9.19 -16.67
C GLY A 132 -10.07 -8.13 -15.65
N ARG A 133 -11.13 -8.44 -14.92
CA ARG A 133 -11.72 -7.57 -13.88
C ARG A 133 -11.16 -7.96 -12.54
N ILE A 134 -10.57 -7.01 -11.86
CA ILE A 134 -9.88 -7.22 -10.59
C ILE A 134 -10.61 -6.45 -9.49
N LEU A 135 -10.75 -7.07 -8.34
CA LEU A 135 -11.16 -6.43 -7.09
C LEU A 135 -9.96 -6.40 -6.13
N ASP A 136 -9.63 -5.22 -5.63
CA ASP A 136 -8.77 -5.04 -4.48
C ASP A 136 -9.65 -4.60 -3.31
N THR A 137 -9.75 -5.43 -2.28
CA THR A 137 -10.72 -5.26 -1.19
C THR A 137 -10.31 -4.22 -0.16
N THR A 138 -9.05 -3.79 -0.17
CA THR A 138 -8.46 -2.86 0.82
C THR A 138 -7.33 -2.09 0.16
N CYS A 139 -7.63 -0.89 -0.31
CA CYS A 139 -6.73 -0.08 -1.13
C CYS A 139 -5.43 0.28 -0.41
N GLY A 140 -5.51 0.74 0.84
CA GLY A 140 -4.37 1.35 1.52
C GLY A 140 -3.77 2.47 0.69
N LEU A 141 -2.47 2.42 0.35
CA LEU A 141 -1.85 3.39 -0.56
C LEU A 141 -1.95 2.99 -2.05
N GLY A 142 -2.66 1.91 -2.37
CA GLY A 142 -2.98 1.52 -3.74
C GLY A 142 -1.89 0.76 -4.52
N TYR A 143 -0.84 0.30 -3.86
CA TYR A 143 0.30 -0.33 -4.56
C TYR A 143 -0.06 -1.63 -5.27
N VAL A 144 -0.91 -2.45 -4.66
CA VAL A 144 -1.46 -3.67 -5.28
C VAL A 144 -2.32 -3.29 -6.49
N THR A 145 -3.26 -2.35 -6.31
CA THR A 145 -4.13 -1.83 -7.38
C THR A 145 -3.34 -1.32 -8.57
N LEU A 146 -2.37 -0.43 -8.34
CA LEU A 146 -1.54 0.19 -9.39
C LEU A 146 -0.69 -0.84 -10.12
N SER A 147 -0.11 -1.80 -9.39
CA SER A 147 0.66 -2.90 -9.98
C SER A 147 -0.20 -3.83 -10.82
N ALA A 148 -1.41 -4.16 -10.35
CA ALA A 148 -2.36 -5.01 -11.06
C ALA A 148 -2.95 -4.32 -12.30
N ALA A 149 -3.20 -3.01 -12.24
CA ALA A 149 -3.77 -2.22 -13.33
C ALA A 149 -2.91 -2.24 -14.61
N LYS A 150 -1.60 -2.43 -14.48
CA LYS A 150 -0.68 -2.58 -15.63
C LYS A 150 -1.04 -3.78 -16.53
N ARG A 151 -1.82 -4.76 -16.04
CA ARG A 151 -2.18 -6.01 -16.75
C ARG A 151 -3.69 -6.25 -16.79
N ALA A 152 -4.47 -5.51 -16.02
CA ALA A 152 -5.91 -5.66 -15.89
C ALA A 152 -6.68 -4.92 -16.98
N VAL A 153 -7.88 -5.42 -17.32
CA VAL A 153 -8.86 -4.66 -18.10
C VAL A 153 -9.46 -3.55 -17.24
N ARG A 154 -9.79 -3.88 -15.98
CA ARG A 154 -10.31 -2.93 -14.98
C ARG A 154 -9.96 -3.39 -13.58
N VAL A 155 -9.62 -2.44 -12.71
CA VAL A 155 -9.46 -2.66 -11.27
C VAL A 155 -10.48 -1.81 -10.51
N THR A 156 -11.24 -2.45 -9.64
CA THR A 156 -12.02 -1.77 -8.60
C THR A 156 -11.28 -1.95 -7.29
N THR A 157 -10.99 -0.87 -6.59
CA THR A 157 -10.34 -0.90 -5.29
C THR A 157 -11.17 -0.20 -4.23
N LEU A 158 -11.20 -0.75 -3.03
CA LEU A 158 -12.05 -0.29 -1.95
C LEU A 158 -11.20 0.30 -0.82
N GLU A 159 -11.60 1.46 -0.34
CA GLU A 159 -11.05 2.08 0.86
C GLU A 159 -12.20 2.57 1.74
N VAL A 160 -12.21 2.11 2.99
CA VAL A 160 -13.30 2.45 3.93
C VAL A 160 -13.08 3.81 4.59
N ASP A 161 -11.83 4.21 4.76
CA ASP A 161 -11.48 5.41 5.51
C ASP A 161 -11.24 6.61 4.57
N PRO A 162 -12.12 7.63 4.58
CA PRO A 162 -11.92 8.83 3.78
C PRO A 162 -10.58 9.53 4.06
N ALA A 163 -10.10 9.49 5.31
CA ALA A 163 -8.82 10.10 5.65
C ALA A 163 -7.62 9.38 5.01
N VAL A 164 -7.75 8.09 4.69
CA VAL A 164 -6.76 7.37 3.87
C VAL A 164 -6.87 7.78 2.41
N CYS A 165 -8.09 8.00 1.89
CA CYS A 165 -8.27 8.54 0.54
C CYS A 165 -7.63 9.92 0.38
N ASP A 166 -7.69 10.78 1.41
CA ASP A 166 -7.02 12.08 1.40
C ASP A 166 -5.50 11.94 1.30
N LEU A 167 -4.90 10.91 1.94
CA LEU A 167 -3.47 10.64 1.85
C LEU A 167 -3.03 10.19 0.44
N HIS A 168 -3.92 9.65 -0.40
CA HIS A 168 -3.60 9.34 -1.79
C HIS A 168 -3.19 10.59 -2.56
N HIS A 169 -3.86 11.72 -2.28
CA HIS A 169 -3.54 13.01 -2.90
C HIS A 169 -2.26 13.65 -2.33
N ALA A 170 -1.81 13.16 -1.17
CA ALA A 170 -0.59 13.61 -0.51
C ALA A 170 0.67 12.82 -0.93
N SER A 171 0.53 11.82 -1.80
CA SER A 171 1.62 10.92 -2.18
C SER A 171 1.73 10.74 -3.69
N PRO A 172 2.88 11.05 -4.31
CA PRO A 172 3.12 10.76 -5.72
C PRO A 172 2.95 9.27 -6.08
N TRP A 173 3.20 8.37 -5.12
CA TRP A 173 3.02 6.93 -5.31
C TRP A 173 1.56 6.54 -5.48
N SER A 174 0.62 7.27 -4.86
CA SER A 174 -0.81 6.97 -4.88
C SER A 174 -1.58 7.80 -5.92
N ALA A 175 -1.03 8.94 -6.36
CA ALA A 175 -1.68 9.84 -7.31
C ALA A 175 -2.20 9.13 -8.59
N PRO A 176 -1.49 8.13 -9.17
CA PRO A 176 -1.98 7.42 -10.34
C PRO A 176 -3.28 6.62 -10.13
N LEU A 177 -3.75 6.40 -8.90
CA LEU A 177 -5.05 5.78 -8.62
C LEU A 177 -6.22 6.53 -9.28
N TYR A 178 -6.11 7.87 -9.37
CA TYR A 178 -7.17 8.75 -9.87
C TYR A 178 -6.98 9.19 -11.31
N THR A 179 -5.81 8.94 -11.89
CA THR A 179 -5.49 9.33 -13.28
C THR A 179 -5.45 8.14 -14.23
N SER A 180 -5.38 6.91 -13.71
CA SER A 180 -5.38 5.70 -14.53
C SER A 180 -6.79 5.38 -15.03
N PRO A 181 -7.00 5.22 -16.36
CA PRO A 181 -8.35 5.11 -16.94
C PRO A 181 -9.06 3.79 -16.60
N ASN A 182 -8.33 2.78 -16.15
CA ASN A 182 -8.86 1.46 -15.81
C ASN A 182 -8.95 1.18 -14.30
N ILE A 183 -8.75 2.20 -13.47
CA ILE A 183 -8.91 2.11 -12.01
C ILE A 183 -10.17 2.85 -11.56
N THR A 184 -10.93 2.25 -10.66
CA THR A 184 -12.04 2.87 -9.95
C THR A 184 -11.80 2.71 -8.45
N VAL A 185 -11.57 3.83 -7.77
CA VAL A 185 -11.49 3.88 -6.30
C VAL A 185 -12.90 4.09 -5.75
N VAL A 186 -13.32 3.24 -4.83
CA VAL A 186 -14.63 3.30 -4.18
C VAL A 186 -14.42 3.48 -2.68
N ASN A 187 -14.90 4.59 -2.12
CA ASN A 187 -14.86 4.82 -0.68
C ASN A 187 -16.06 4.16 -0.01
N GLU A 188 -15.94 2.87 0.27
CA GLU A 188 -16.97 2.05 0.89
C GLU A 188 -16.35 0.87 1.64
N SER A 189 -17.07 0.36 2.65
CA SER A 189 -16.70 -0.89 3.32
C SER A 189 -16.76 -2.07 2.35
N CYS A 190 -15.70 -2.88 2.29
CA CYS A 190 -15.72 -4.08 1.47
C CYS A 190 -16.79 -5.09 1.92
N LEU A 191 -17.21 -5.09 3.20
CA LEU A 191 -18.30 -5.95 3.69
C LEU A 191 -19.63 -5.62 3.02
N SER A 192 -19.99 -4.33 2.89
CA SER A 192 -21.21 -3.91 2.19
C SER A 192 -21.07 -4.05 0.67
N PHE A 193 -19.92 -3.60 0.14
CA PHE A 193 -19.68 -3.66 -1.31
C PHE A 193 -19.81 -5.08 -1.88
N VAL A 194 -19.16 -6.08 -1.26
CA VAL A 194 -19.19 -7.45 -1.82
C VAL A 194 -20.59 -8.03 -1.90
N THR A 195 -21.49 -7.72 -0.96
CA THR A 195 -22.85 -8.23 -0.95
C THR A 195 -23.72 -7.64 -2.05
N SER A 196 -23.42 -6.43 -2.52
CA SER A 196 -24.16 -5.75 -3.58
C SER A 196 -23.76 -6.18 -5.00
N GLN A 197 -22.61 -6.84 -5.15
CA GLN A 197 -22.08 -7.21 -6.46
C GLN A 197 -22.67 -8.53 -6.98
N ALA A 198 -22.81 -8.63 -8.30
CA ALA A 198 -23.25 -9.85 -8.96
C ALA A 198 -22.21 -10.98 -8.86
N SER A 199 -22.67 -12.24 -8.84
CA SER A 199 -21.79 -13.40 -8.86
C SER A 199 -20.96 -13.44 -10.15
N GLY A 200 -19.67 -13.83 -10.04
CA GLY A 200 -18.78 -13.96 -11.21
C GLY A 200 -18.30 -12.63 -11.78
N SER A 201 -18.39 -11.54 -11.00
CA SER A 201 -18.01 -10.19 -11.44
C SER A 201 -16.51 -9.98 -11.61
N TYR A 202 -15.65 -10.78 -10.96
CA TYR A 202 -14.21 -10.59 -10.93
C TYR A 202 -13.44 -11.84 -11.32
N ASP A 203 -12.32 -11.64 -11.99
CA ASP A 203 -11.43 -12.72 -12.44
C ASP A 203 -10.28 -12.94 -11.44
N VAL A 204 -9.85 -11.87 -10.76
CA VAL A 204 -8.88 -11.90 -9.67
C VAL A 204 -9.38 -11.04 -8.52
N ILE A 205 -9.17 -11.52 -7.30
CA ILE A 205 -9.40 -10.72 -6.09
C ILE A 205 -8.08 -10.66 -5.32
N PHE A 206 -7.64 -9.45 -4.95
CA PHE A 206 -6.61 -9.22 -3.95
C PHE A 206 -7.28 -8.86 -2.63
N HIS A 207 -6.84 -9.52 -1.55
CA HIS A 207 -7.34 -9.33 -0.21
C HIS A 207 -6.16 -9.18 0.75
N ASP A 208 -5.87 -7.94 1.13
CA ASP A 208 -4.80 -7.56 2.06
C ASP A 208 -5.37 -6.72 3.22
N PRO A 209 -6.25 -7.32 4.04
CA PRO A 209 -6.92 -6.58 5.10
C PRO A 209 -5.97 -6.24 6.25
N PRO A 210 -6.32 -5.22 7.06
CA PRO A 210 -5.68 -5.00 8.35
C PRO A 210 -5.70 -6.25 9.21
N THR A 211 -4.89 -6.27 10.27
CA THR A 211 -4.80 -7.45 11.15
C THR A 211 -6.17 -7.86 11.70
N VAL A 212 -6.32 -9.14 12.06
CA VAL A 212 -7.56 -9.71 12.63
C VAL A 212 -8.08 -8.92 13.84
N GLN A 213 -7.20 -8.31 14.63
CA GLN A 213 -7.60 -7.48 15.76
C GLN A 213 -8.36 -6.21 15.34
N ILE A 214 -8.08 -5.71 14.16
CA ILE A 214 -8.72 -4.50 13.60
C ILE A 214 -9.93 -4.86 12.74
N ALA A 215 -9.83 -5.91 11.92
CA ALA A 215 -10.80 -6.23 10.88
C ALA A 215 -11.16 -7.73 10.85
N GLY A 216 -11.51 -8.31 12.01
CA GLY A 216 -11.78 -9.74 12.18
C GLY A 216 -12.82 -10.32 11.22
N ASP A 217 -13.86 -9.55 10.90
CA ASP A 217 -14.94 -9.96 9.98
C ASP A 217 -14.43 -10.28 8.58
N LEU A 218 -13.37 -9.62 8.14
CA LEU A 218 -12.73 -9.83 6.83
C LEU A 218 -11.98 -11.18 6.74
N TYR A 219 -11.81 -11.86 7.87
CA TYR A 219 -11.20 -13.19 7.97
C TYR A 219 -12.24 -14.29 8.21
N SER A 220 -13.53 -13.96 8.16
CA SER A 220 -14.61 -14.91 8.42
C SER A 220 -14.86 -15.84 7.24
N LYS A 221 -15.35 -17.06 7.51
CA LYS A 221 -15.80 -17.99 6.48
C LYS A 221 -16.91 -17.39 5.59
N THR A 222 -17.82 -16.63 6.20
CA THR A 222 -18.93 -15.96 5.49
C THR A 222 -18.38 -14.95 4.47
N PHE A 223 -17.42 -14.13 4.86
CA PHE A 223 -16.80 -13.18 3.96
C PHE A 223 -16.05 -13.89 2.82
N TYR A 224 -15.31 -14.96 3.11
CA TYR A 224 -14.63 -15.75 2.09
C TYR A 224 -15.63 -16.42 1.11
N ALA A 225 -16.82 -16.82 1.56
CA ALA A 225 -17.86 -17.34 0.68
C ALA A 225 -18.38 -16.25 -0.28
N GLU A 226 -18.50 -15.00 0.18
CA GLU A 226 -18.81 -13.87 -0.69
C GLU A 226 -17.72 -13.62 -1.73
N LEU A 227 -16.44 -13.62 -1.33
CA LEU A 227 -15.32 -13.49 -2.27
C LEU A 227 -15.33 -14.63 -3.31
N LEU A 228 -15.60 -15.87 -2.88
CA LEU A 228 -15.76 -17.01 -3.78
C LEU A 228 -16.91 -16.79 -4.76
N ARG A 229 -18.07 -16.31 -4.29
CA ARG A 229 -19.24 -16.01 -5.12
C ARG A 229 -18.90 -14.99 -6.22
N LEU A 230 -18.16 -13.93 -5.84
CA LEU A 230 -17.75 -12.86 -6.75
C LEU A 230 -16.78 -13.31 -7.83
N LEU A 231 -15.97 -14.32 -7.58
CA LEU A 231 -15.03 -14.83 -8.56
C LEU A 231 -15.73 -15.48 -9.75
N SER A 232 -15.22 -15.26 -10.95
CA SER A 232 -15.57 -16.00 -12.16
C SER A 232 -15.20 -17.48 -12.02
N ARG A 233 -15.69 -18.35 -12.90
CA ARG A 233 -15.50 -19.81 -12.80
C ARG A 233 -14.04 -20.27 -12.67
N LYS A 234 -13.09 -19.53 -13.27
CA LYS A 234 -11.64 -19.77 -13.20
C LYS A 234 -10.93 -18.71 -12.38
N GLY A 235 -11.67 -18.00 -11.54
CA GLY A 235 -11.14 -16.87 -10.78
C GLY A 235 -10.25 -17.34 -9.63
N VAL A 236 -9.36 -16.43 -9.21
CA VAL A 236 -8.39 -16.66 -8.15
C VAL A 236 -8.42 -15.53 -7.13
N LEU A 237 -8.30 -15.90 -5.86
CA LEU A 237 -8.08 -14.99 -4.73
C LEU A 237 -6.61 -15.08 -4.32
N PHE A 238 -5.93 -13.94 -4.22
CA PHE A 238 -4.72 -13.80 -3.42
C PHE A 238 -5.08 -13.18 -2.08
N HIS A 239 -4.68 -13.81 -0.99
CA HIS A 239 -4.90 -13.29 0.37
C HIS A 239 -3.58 -13.15 1.10
N TYR A 240 -3.19 -11.92 1.45
CA TYR A 240 -2.03 -11.64 2.29
C TYR A 240 -2.32 -12.03 3.75
N ILE A 241 -1.39 -12.73 4.40
CA ILE A 241 -1.57 -13.22 5.78
C ILE A 241 -0.50 -12.65 6.73
N GLY A 242 0.62 -12.21 6.19
CA GLY A 242 1.80 -11.82 6.96
C GLY A 242 2.87 -12.92 7.00
N SER A 243 4.00 -12.62 7.67
CA SER A 243 5.15 -13.53 7.69
C SER A 243 4.79 -14.90 8.27
N PRO A 244 4.96 -15.99 7.51
CA PRO A 244 4.75 -17.35 8.00
C PRO A 244 5.72 -17.73 9.12
N GLU A 245 6.87 -17.08 9.20
CA GLU A 245 7.91 -17.33 10.20
C GLU A 245 7.63 -16.63 11.53
N SER A 246 6.68 -15.68 11.57
CA SER A 246 6.31 -15.01 12.81
C SER A 246 5.58 -15.96 13.74
N ARG A 247 5.70 -15.72 15.07
CA ARG A 247 5.09 -16.55 16.11
C ARG A 247 3.59 -16.84 15.88
N ASN A 248 2.86 -15.88 15.35
CA ASN A 248 1.42 -16.00 15.07
C ASN A 248 1.12 -16.33 13.59
N GLY A 249 2.06 -16.09 12.69
CA GLY A 249 1.85 -16.19 11.24
C GLY A 249 1.53 -17.61 10.77
N SER A 250 2.24 -18.63 11.26
CA SER A 250 1.97 -20.02 10.90
C SER A 250 0.58 -20.49 11.38
N THR A 251 0.13 -20.03 12.53
CA THR A 251 -1.22 -20.35 13.04
C THR A 251 -2.30 -19.64 12.24
N MET A 252 -2.08 -18.35 11.92
CA MET A 252 -2.96 -17.57 11.08
C MET A 252 -3.08 -18.18 9.68
N MET A 253 -1.96 -18.53 9.07
CA MET A 253 -1.89 -19.17 7.75
C MET A 253 -2.71 -20.47 7.70
N ARG A 254 -2.52 -21.38 8.67
CA ARG A 254 -3.29 -22.62 8.77
C ARG A 254 -4.79 -22.38 8.97
N GLY A 255 -5.13 -21.45 9.88
CA GLY A 255 -6.52 -21.12 10.17
C GLY A 255 -7.24 -20.51 8.97
N THR A 256 -6.57 -19.61 8.25
CA THR A 256 -7.11 -18.99 7.03
C THR A 256 -7.24 -20.00 5.90
N LYS A 257 -6.23 -20.85 5.68
CA LYS A 257 -6.29 -21.92 4.67
C LYS A 257 -7.50 -22.83 4.90
N ARG A 258 -7.72 -23.24 6.17
CA ARG A 258 -8.91 -24.05 6.53
C ARG A 258 -10.22 -23.32 6.21
N ARG A 259 -10.38 -22.07 6.65
CA ARG A 259 -11.61 -21.29 6.42
C ARG A 259 -11.89 -21.05 4.94
N LEU A 260 -10.87 -20.82 4.11
CA LEU A 260 -11.01 -20.72 2.65
C LEU A 260 -11.50 -22.03 2.06
N SER A 261 -10.95 -23.19 2.47
CA SER A 261 -11.44 -24.51 2.01
C SER A 261 -12.88 -24.76 2.47
N GLU A 262 -13.22 -24.43 3.72
CA GLU A 262 -14.58 -24.54 4.27
C GLU A 262 -15.59 -23.57 3.58
N ALA A 263 -15.11 -22.46 3.01
CA ALA A 263 -15.91 -21.53 2.22
C ALA A 263 -16.17 -22.03 0.78
N GLY A 264 -15.46 -23.09 0.34
CA GLY A 264 -15.68 -23.74 -0.93
C GLY A 264 -14.60 -23.52 -1.99
N PHE A 265 -13.45 -22.92 -1.65
CA PHE A 265 -12.30 -22.87 -2.56
C PHE A 265 -11.74 -24.27 -2.77
N GLU A 266 -11.61 -24.71 -4.04
CA GLU A 266 -11.20 -26.09 -4.38
C GLU A 266 -9.73 -26.35 -4.09
N LYS A 267 -8.88 -25.34 -4.24
CA LYS A 267 -7.45 -25.46 -3.97
C LYS A 267 -6.93 -24.20 -3.27
N VAL A 268 -6.15 -24.38 -2.21
CA VAL A 268 -5.48 -23.28 -1.47
C VAL A 268 -4.01 -23.60 -1.33
N VAL A 269 -3.16 -22.73 -1.91
CA VAL A 269 -1.71 -22.87 -1.97
C VAL A 269 -1.03 -21.73 -1.20
N GLN A 270 -0.06 -22.05 -0.39
CA GLN A 270 0.77 -21.05 0.30
C GLN A 270 1.87 -20.53 -0.63
N ILE A 271 2.08 -19.21 -0.61
CA ILE A 271 3.11 -18.50 -1.36
C ILE A 271 4.00 -17.74 -0.37
N ASP A 272 5.11 -18.35 0.01
CA ASP A 272 6.00 -17.81 1.05
C ASP A 272 6.66 -16.49 0.62
N SER A 273 7.05 -16.36 -0.65
CA SER A 273 7.68 -15.16 -1.20
C SER A 273 6.79 -13.91 -1.11
N ALA A 274 5.45 -14.10 -1.15
CA ALA A 274 4.47 -13.02 -1.06
C ALA A 274 3.72 -13.00 0.27
N PHE A 275 4.07 -13.84 1.24
CA PHE A 275 3.45 -13.95 2.55
C PHE A 275 1.93 -14.17 2.51
N GLY A 276 1.45 -14.96 1.57
CA GLY A 276 0.03 -15.11 1.32
C GLY A 276 -0.42 -16.49 0.88
N LEU A 277 -1.70 -16.56 0.58
CA LEU A 277 -2.39 -17.74 0.05
C LEU A 277 -2.98 -17.42 -1.33
N LEU A 278 -2.84 -18.34 -2.27
CA LEU A 278 -3.65 -18.38 -3.49
C LEU A 278 -4.79 -19.38 -3.28
N ALA A 279 -6.02 -18.93 -3.53
CA ALA A 279 -7.21 -19.77 -3.44
C ALA A 279 -7.97 -19.74 -4.76
N PHE A 280 -8.28 -20.92 -5.31
CA PHE A 280 -8.86 -21.10 -6.64
C PHE A 280 -10.32 -21.53 -6.52
N LYS A 281 -11.20 -20.88 -7.31
CA LYS A 281 -12.63 -21.24 -7.39
C LYS A 281 -12.86 -22.52 -8.16
N GLY A 282 -12.04 -22.82 -9.18
CA GLY A 282 -12.10 -24.05 -9.97
C GLY A 282 -10.74 -24.74 -10.04
N GLY A 283 -10.74 -26.07 -10.14
CA GLY A 283 -9.56 -26.93 -9.96
C GLY A 283 -8.48 -26.89 -11.05
N GLN A 284 -8.54 -26.01 -12.02
CA GLN A 284 -7.45 -25.86 -13.01
C GLN A 284 -6.37 -24.89 -12.51
N VAL A 285 -5.28 -25.47 -12.13
CA VAL A 285 -3.98 -24.77 -11.95
C VAL A 285 -3.32 -24.72 -13.32
N PHE A 286 -2.96 -23.52 -13.76
CA PHE A 286 -2.11 -23.32 -14.92
C PHE A 286 -0.68 -23.67 -14.59
#